data_acd4c695aa9f5710693d8da142535340
#
_entry.id   acd4c695aa9f5710693d8da142535340
#
_cell.length_a   1.000
_cell.length_b   1.000
_cell.length_c   1.000
_cell.angle_alpha   90.00
_cell.angle_beta   90.00
_cell.angle_gamma   90.00
#
_symmetry.space_group_name_H-M   'P 1'
#
loop_
_entity.id
_entity.type
_entity.pdbx_description
1 polymer ?
#
loop_
_entity_poly.entity_id
_entity_poly.type
_entity_poly.pdbx_seq_one_letter_code
_entity_poly.pdbx_strand_id
1 'polypeptide(L)'
;AIDALNLPKGSEIIVPSNTYFATILAIVRNECRPILVEPDISTYNLDPNEIEKKITKNTKAILVVHLYGKSCEMDPILSIAQKYHLKIIEDASQAHGAKYKNKVVGSFGLGCFSFYPTKNLGALGDAGAITTDDENLTNKFKSLRNYGSSRKYYNNDLGYNSRLDELQAGFLSAKLKMLNDINNHK
;
A
#
# COMPACT_ATOMS: atom_id res chain seq x y z
N ALA A 1 3.63 -6.22 1.33
CA ALA A 1 4.26 -5.02 1.89
C ALA A 1 4.58 -5.21 3.38
N ILE A 2 3.58 -5.42 4.22
CA ILE A 2 3.75 -5.53 5.69
C ILE A 2 4.74 -6.63 6.06
N ASP A 3 4.66 -7.80 5.45
CA ASP A 3 5.58 -8.93 5.69
C ASP A 3 7.05 -8.52 5.47
N ALA A 4 7.35 -7.80 4.40
CA ALA A 4 8.72 -7.36 4.10
C ALA A 4 9.29 -6.37 5.14
N LEU A 5 8.44 -5.68 5.90
CA LEU A 5 8.87 -4.78 6.97
C LEU A 5 9.38 -5.54 8.21
N ASN A 6 9.10 -6.84 8.30
CA ASN A 6 9.51 -7.71 9.41
C ASN A 6 9.21 -7.11 10.78
N LEU A 7 7.98 -6.59 10.94
CA LEU A 7 7.56 -5.96 12.19
C LEU A 7 7.42 -7.02 13.29
N PRO A 8 7.76 -6.70 14.55
CA PRO A 8 7.50 -7.60 15.68
C PRO A 8 6.02 -7.98 15.76
N LYS A 9 5.73 -9.22 16.15
CA LYS A 9 4.35 -9.68 16.43
C LYS A 9 3.65 -8.76 17.43
N GLY A 10 2.39 -8.46 17.18
CA GLY A 10 1.62 -7.52 18.01
C GLY A 10 1.93 -6.04 17.74
N SER A 11 2.81 -5.72 16.78
CA SER A 11 3.01 -4.33 16.35
C SER A 11 1.69 -3.71 15.91
N GLU A 12 1.49 -2.45 16.29
CA GLU A 12 0.29 -1.71 15.94
C GLU A 12 0.51 -0.96 14.62
N ILE A 13 -0.50 -1.03 13.75
CA ILE A 13 -0.55 -0.29 12.48
C ILE A 13 -1.81 0.57 12.49
N ILE A 14 -1.64 1.88 12.45
CA ILE A 14 -2.76 2.83 12.33
C ILE A 14 -3.33 2.72 10.92
N VAL A 15 -4.67 2.68 10.83
CA VAL A 15 -5.39 2.47 9.58
C VAL A 15 -6.78 3.13 9.66
N PRO A 16 -7.35 3.68 8.56
CA PRO A 16 -8.70 4.24 8.59
C PRO A 16 -9.76 3.18 8.87
N SER A 17 -10.79 3.54 9.66
CA SER A 17 -11.86 2.62 10.07
C SER A 17 -12.79 2.23 8.91
N ASN A 18 -12.88 3.03 7.87
CA ASN A 18 -13.77 2.87 6.72
C ASN A 18 -13.11 2.22 5.49
N THR A 19 -11.96 1.57 5.66
CA THR A 19 -11.26 0.93 4.54
C THR A 19 -11.92 -0.40 4.13
N TYR A 20 -11.59 -0.86 2.91
CA TYR A 20 -11.96 -2.19 2.47
C TYR A 20 -11.28 -3.27 3.32
N PHE A 21 -11.99 -4.35 3.58
CA PHE A 21 -11.55 -5.40 4.52
C PHE A 21 -10.16 -5.98 4.20
N ALA A 22 -9.76 -6.03 2.92
CA ALA A 22 -8.44 -6.55 2.53
C ALA A 22 -7.28 -5.78 3.18
N THR A 23 -7.43 -4.48 3.41
CA THR A 23 -6.44 -3.65 4.09
C THR A 23 -6.24 -4.13 5.53
N ILE A 24 -7.33 -4.37 6.26
CA ILE A 24 -7.30 -4.91 7.63
C ILE A 24 -6.76 -6.33 7.65
N LEU A 25 -7.20 -7.17 6.71
CA LEU A 25 -6.76 -8.56 6.60
C LEU A 25 -5.24 -8.65 6.40
N ALA A 26 -4.65 -7.75 5.61
CA ALA A 26 -3.20 -7.69 5.42
C ALA A 26 -2.44 -7.43 6.74
N ILE A 27 -2.98 -6.59 7.62
CA ILE A 27 -2.41 -6.31 8.94
C ILE A 27 -2.49 -7.54 9.84
N VAL A 28 -3.68 -8.13 9.95
CA VAL A 28 -3.92 -9.26 10.87
C VAL A 28 -3.16 -10.52 10.45
N ARG A 29 -3.06 -10.78 9.13
CA ARG A 29 -2.27 -11.92 8.62
C ARG A 29 -0.78 -11.83 8.91
N ASN A 30 -0.26 -10.64 9.17
CA ASN A 30 1.12 -10.42 9.60
C ASN A 30 1.26 -10.39 11.13
N GLU A 31 0.27 -10.91 11.86
CA GLU A 31 0.24 -10.94 13.32
C GLU A 31 0.41 -9.54 13.95
N CYS A 32 0.05 -8.50 13.19
CA CYS A 32 -0.02 -7.11 13.65
C CYS A 32 -1.45 -6.76 14.08
N ARG A 33 -1.56 -5.69 14.85
CA ARG A 33 -2.84 -5.18 15.37
C ARG A 33 -3.27 -3.92 14.62
N PRO A 34 -4.43 -3.91 13.95
CA PRO A 34 -4.97 -2.69 13.36
C PRO A 34 -5.47 -1.75 14.45
N ILE A 35 -5.05 -0.50 14.40
CA ILE A 35 -5.56 0.59 15.25
C ILE A 35 -6.40 1.48 14.38
N LEU A 36 -7.72 1.38 14.56
CA LEU A 36 -8.68 2.11 13.74
C LEU A 36 -8.73 3.58 14.13
N VAL A 37 -8.65 4.44 13.13
CA VAL A 37 -8.78 5.88 13.24
C VAL A 37 -9.91 6.34 12.34
N GLU A 38 -10.79 7.20 12.85
CA GLU A 38 -11.90 7.71 12.08
C GLU A 38 -11.42 8.60 10.92
N PRO A 39 -12.11 8.56 9.79
CA PRO A 39 -11.83 9.45 8.67
C PRO A 39 -12.33 10.85 8.93
N ASP A 40 -11.73 11.83 8.26
CA ASP A 40 -12.31 13.17 8.14
C ASP A 40 -13.59 13.10 7.29
N ILE A 41 -14.69 13.66 7.81
CA ILE A 41 -16.02 13.57 7.19
C ILE A 41 -16.09 14.27 5.81
N SER A 42 -15.23 15.25 5.57
CA SER A 42 -15.20 16.00 4.30
C SER A 42 -14.42 15.30 3.20
N THR A 43 -13.46 14.45 3.57
CA THR A 43 -12.58 13.77 2.64
C THR A 43 -12.78 12.26 2.56
N TYR A 44 -13.36 11.67 3.60
CA TYR A 44 -13.46 10.23 3.86
C TYR A 44 -12.10 9.53 3.97
N ASN A 45 -11.00 10.28 3.99
CA ASN A 45 -9.65 9.78 4.19
C ASN A 45 -9.26 9.88 5.67
N LEU A 46 -8.19 9.15 6.05
CA LEU A 46 -7.63 9.15 7.40
C LEU A 46 -7.42 10.59 7.90
N ASP A 47 -8.02 10.95 9.04
CA ASP A 47 -7.87 12.27 9.66
C ASP A 47 -6.52 12.38 10.37
N PRO A 48 -5.60 13.26 9.90
CA PRO A 48 -4.31 13.43 10.54
C PRO A 48 -4.39 13.87 12.00
N ASN A 49 -5.45 14.63 12.39
CA ASN A 49 -5.63 15.13 13.75
C ASN A 49 -5.96 14.04 14.76
N GLU A 50 -6.45 12.90 14.29
CA GLU A 50 -6.80 11.76 15.14
C GLU A 50 -5.66 10.74 15.28
N ILE A 51 -4.63 10.80 14.41
CA ILE A 51 -3.53 9.83 14.39
C ILE A 51 -2.74 9.84 15.70
N GLU A 52 -2.26 11.02 16.12
CA GLU A 52 -1.37 11.12 17.30
C GLU A 52 -2.02 10.60 18.58
N LYS A 53 -3.33 10.76 18.72
CA LYS A 53 -4.10 10.27 19.88
C LYS A 53 -4.09 8.74 20.03
N LYS A 54 -3.76 8.04 18.96
CA LYS A 54 -3.76 6.57 18.90
C LYS A 54 -2.36 5.96 18.89
N ILE A 55 -1.30 6.79 18.86
CA ILE A 55 0.07 6.31 18.85
C ILE A 55 0.46 5.78 20.24
N THR A 56 1.03 4.59 20.27
CA THR A 56 1.62 3.95 21.44
C THR A 56 3.07 3.55 21.17
N LYS A 57 3.78 3.04 22.17
CA LYS A 57 5.13 2.47 21.99
C LYS A 57 5.18 1.27 21.03
N ASN A 58 4.03 0.61 20.82
CA ASN A 58 3.90 -0.53 19.92
C ASN A 58 3.55 -0.14 18.48
N THR A 59 3.18 1.11 18.23
CA THR A 59 2.89 1.60 16.88
C THR A 59 4.15 1.60 16.04
N LYS A 60 4.10 0.99 14.85
CA LYS A 60 5.25 0.85 13.94
C LYS A 60 5.00 1.40 12.55
N ALA A 61 3.73 1.54 12.15
CA ALA A 61 3.39 2.05 10.83
C ALA A 61 2.06 2.81 10.84
N ILE A 62 1.91 3.69 9.85
CA ILE A 62 0.64 4.28 9.44
C ILE A 62 0.34 3.73 8.05
N LEU A 63 -0.81 3.10 7.88
CA LEU A 63 -1.32 2.64 6.61
C LEU A 63 -2.44 3.59 6.19
N VAL A 64 -2.15 4.43 5.19
CA VAL A 64 -3.13 5.33 4.60
C VAL A 64 -3.85 4.65 3.45
N VAL A 65 -5.11 5.02 3.22
CA VAL A 65 -5.90 4.56 2.07
C VAL A 65 -6.33 5.79 1.28
N HIS A 66 -5.94 5.86 0.02
CA HIS A 66 -6.34 6.93 -0.90
C HIS A 66 -7.72 6.59 -1.48
N LEU A 67 -8.75 6.79 -0.64
CA LEU A 67 -10.09 6.30 -0.90
C LEU A 67 -10.73 7.02 -2.09
N TYR A 68 -11.41 6.27 -2.95
CA TYR A 68 -12.10 6.76 -4.15
C TYR A 68 -11.24 7.57 -5.11
N GLY A 69 -9.91 7.36 -5.09
CA GLY A 69 -8.98 8.09 -5.95
C GLY A 69 -8.55 9.45 -5.41
N LYS A 70 -9.03 9.84 -4.22
CA LYS A 70 -8.61 11.08 -3.54
C LYS A 70 -7.41 10.81 -2.64
N SER A 71 -6.32 11.56 -2.83
CA SER A 71 -5.15 11.43 -1.94
C SER A 71 -5.47 11.85 -0.51
N CYS A 72 -4.86 11.15 0.47
CA CYS A 72 -4.82 11.66 1.84
C CYS A 72 -3.99 12.96 1.93
N GLU A 73 -4.18 13.70 3.01
CA GLU A 73 -3.36 14.86 3.37
C GLU A 73 -1.98 14.37 3.85
N MET A 74 -1.05 14.17 2.89
CA MET A 74 0.21 13.47 3.17
C MET A 74 1.20 14.28 4.02
N ASP A 75 1.27 15.61 3.89
CA ASP A 75 2.24 16.42 4.64
C ASP A 75 2.09 16.26 6.17
N PRO A 76 0.91 16.44 6.78
CA PRO A 76 0.76 16.23 8.22
C PRO A 76 1.00 14.76 8.61
N ILE A 77 0.57 13.79 7.79
CA ILE A 77 0.80 12.36 8.06
C ILE A 77 2.29 12.02 8.04
N LEU A 78 3.04 12.53 7.06
CA LEU A 78 4.50 12.34 6.97
C LEU A 78 5.22 12.99 8.14
N SER A 79 4.79 14.19 8.56
CA SER A 79 5.33 14.87 9.74
C SER A 79 5.16 14.03 11.01
N ILE A 80 3.98 13.45 11.21
CA ILE A 80 3.70 12.55 12.33
C ILE A 80 4.58 11.28 12.22
N ALA A 81 4.64 10.67 11.05
CA ALA A 81 5.45 9.48 10.83
C ALA A 81 6.94 9.73 11.13
N GLN A 82 7.47 10.87 10.72
CA GLN A 82 8.84 11.27 11.01
C GLN A 82 9.06 11.48 12.51
N LYS A 83 8.17 12.21 13.18
CA LYS A 83 8.23 12.50 14.62
C LYS A 83 8.28 11.23 15.47
N TYR A 84 7.51 10.20 15.09
CA TYR A 84 7.39 8.94 15.84
C TYR A 84 8.15 7.77 15.21
N HIS A 85 8.97 8.02 14.19
CA HIS A 85 9.75 7.00 13.46
C HIS A 85 8.91 5.87 12.91
N LEU A 86 7.71 6.17 12.40
CA LEU A 86 6.76 5.21 11.84
C LEU A 86 6.99 5.00 10.34
N LYS A 87 6.75 3.78 9.88
CA LYS A 87 6.74 3.48 8.44
C LYS A 87 5.42 3.95 7.81
N ILE A 88 5.49 4.37 6.55
CA ILE A 88 4.30 4.73 5.74
C ILE A 88 4.02 3.60 4.76
N ILE A 89 2.77 3.14 4.74
CA ILE A 89 2.23 2.21 3.75
C ILE A 89 1.04 2.91 3.11
N GLU A 90 0.99 2.90 1.78
CA GLU A 90 -0.07 3.53 1.01
C GLU A 90 -0.90 2.45 0.32
N ASP A 91 -2.16 2.32 0.70
CA ASP A 91 -3.14 1.58 -0.11
C ASP A 91 -3.66 2.52 -1.21
N ALA A 92 -3.08 2.39 -2.38
CA ALA A 92 -3.41 3.13 -3.59
C ALA A 92 -4.28 2.31 -4.55
N SER A 93 -4.96 1.26 -4.05
CA SER A 93 -5.77 0.32 -4.86
C SER A 93 -6.91 1.00 -5.62
N GLN A 94 -7.31 2.21 -5.24
CA GLN A 94 -8.36 2.99 -5.89
C GLN A 94 -7.82 4.31 -6.50
N ALA A 95 -6.50 4.54 -6.46
CA ALA A 95 -5.94 5.87 -6.71
C ALA A 95 -4.82 5.87 -7.79
N HIS A 96 -4.99 5.03 -8.81
CA HIS A 96 -4.03 4.96 -9.92
C HIS A 96 -3.88 6.31 -10.62
N GLY A 97 -2.67 6.89 -10.55
CA GLY A 97 -2.37 8.18 -11.14
C GLY A 97 -2.81 9.41 -10.34
N ALA A 98 -3.48 9.23 -9.19
CA ALA A 98 -3.81 10.32 -8.29
C ALA A 98 -2.54 10.98 -7.73
N LYS A 99 -2.65 12.26 -7.39
CA LYS A 99 -1.52 13.05 -6.87
C LYS A 99 -1.91 13.78 -5.59
N TYR A 100 -0.95 13.87 -4.68
CA TYR A 100 -0.94 14.84 -3.61
C TYR A 100 0.03 15.96 -4.00
N LYS A 101 -0.47 17.18 -4.19
CA LYS A 101 0.29 18.28 -4.81
C LYS A 101 0.85 17.79 -6.16
N ASN A 102 2.16 17.77 -6.35
CA ASN A 102 2.77 17.35 -7.62
C ASN A 102 3.35 15.92 -7.58
N LYS A 103 3.20 15.20 -6.45
CA LYS A 103 3.76 13.86 -6.26
C LYS A 103 2.68 12.79 -6.37
N VAL A 104 2.93 11.75 -7.15
CA VAL A 104 1.98 10.64 -7.35
C VAL A 104 1.84 9.83 -6.06
N VAL A 105 0.61 9.44 -5.71
CA VAL A 105 0.38 8.52 -4.58
C VAL A 105 1.02 7.16 -4.84
N GLY A 106 1.40 6.47 -3.77
CA GLY A 106 2.22 5.25 -3.86
C GLY A 106 3.72 5.52 -3.94
N SER A 107 4.15 6.79 -3.76
CA SER A 107 5.56 7.18 -3.75
C SER A 107 5.99 7.92 -2.47
N PHE A 108 5.13 7.96 -1.45
CA PHE A 108 5.45 8.57 -0.16
C PHE A 108 5.99 7.56 0.85
N GLY A 109 5.82 6.27 0.58
CA GLY A 109 6.28 5.15 1.38
C GLY A 109 6.28 3.86 0.58
N LEU A 110 5.67 2.81 1.11
CA LEU A 110 5.39 1.58 0.38
C LEU A 110 4.03 1.69 -0.31
N GLY A 111 4.01 1.93 -1.61
CA GLY A 111 2.76 1.97 -2.37
C GLY A 111 2.26 0.58 -2.71
N CYS A 112 0.97 0.32 -2.47
CA CYS A 112 0.29 -0.94 -2.80
C CYS A 112 -0.83 -0.66 -3.80
N PHE A 113 -0.78 -1.29 -4.96
CA PHE A 113 -1.75 -1.13 -6.03
C PHE A 113 -2.47 -2.44 -6.32
N SER A 114 -3.77 -2.35 -6.52
CA SER A 114 -4.59 -3.44 -7.03
C SER A 114 -4.87 -3.22 -8.51
N PHE A 115 -4.64 -4.23 -9.32
CA PHE A 115 -5.03 -4.25 -10.73
C PHE A 115 -6.22 -5.18 -10.96
N TYR A 116 -7.07 -5.39 -9.94
CA TYR A 116 -8.32 -6.11 -10.11
C TYR A 116 -9.11 -5.53 -11.28
N PRO A 117 -9.83 -6.33 -12.09
CA PRO A 117 -10.41 -5.91 -13.39
C PRO A 117 -11.24 -4.62 -13.36
N THR A 118 -11.94 -4.33 -12.26
CA THR A 118 -12.77 -3.13 -12.12
C THR A 118 -12.01 -1.86 -11.78
N LYS A 119 -10.71 -1.96 -11.49
CA LYS A 119 -9.88 -0.78 -11.18
C LYS A 119 -9.60 0.06 -12.42
N ASN A 120 -9.28 1.34 -12.22
CA ASN A 120 -8.96 2.24 -13.34
C ASN A 120 -7.83 1.67 -14.20
N LEU A 121 -6.79 1.14 -13.59
CA LEU A 121 -5.78 0.32 -14.25
C LEU A 121 -6.03 -1.14 -13.87
N GLY A 122 -7.03 -1.78 -14.50
CA GLY A 122 -7.40 -3.17 -14.25
C GLY A 122 -6.77 -4.13 -15.26
N ALA A 123 -6.28 -5.26 -14.78
CA ALA A 123 -5.88 -6.42 -15.58
C ALA A 123 -7.12 -7.24 -16.00
N LEU A 124 -6.93 -8.39 -16.62
CA LEU A 124 -8.01 -9.32 -16.98
C LEU A 124 -8.25 -10.38 -15.89
N GLY A 125 -7.64 -10.24 -14.73
CA GLY A 125 -7.74 -11.11 -13.57
C GLY A 125 -7.08 -10.46 -12.37
N ASP A 126 -6.82 -11.24 -11.31
CA ASP A 126 -6.14 -10.72 -10.13
C ASP A 126 -4.70 -10.34 -10.43
N ALA A 127 -4.34 -9.12 -10.07
CA ALA A 127 -3.00 -8.57 -10.22
C ALA A 127 -2.78 -7.41 -9.25
N GLY A 128 -1.52 -7.08 -9.00
CA GLY A 128 -1.16 -5.96 -8.14
C GLY A 128 0.32 -5.61 -8.26
N ALA A 129 0.71 -4.50 -7.66
CA ALA A 129 2.09 -4.07 -7.59
C ALA A 129 2.41 -3.41 -6.25
N ILE A 130 3.68 -3.43 -5.90
CA ILE A 130 4.24 -2.66 -4.79
C ILE A 130 5.30 -1.72 -5.36
N THR A 131 5.30 -0.48 -4.90
CA THR A 131 6.31 0.54 -5.23
C THR A 131 7.09 0.93 -3.99
N THR A 132 8.38 1.20 -4.16
CA THR A 132 9.28 1.67 -3.10
C THR A 132 10.54 2.26 -3.71
N ASP A 133 11.14 3.23 -3.02
CA ASP A 133 12.46 3.78 -3.34
C ASP A 133 13.59 3.07 -2.55
N ASP A 134 13.26 2.13 -1.66
CA ASP A 134 14.22 1.36 -0.87
C ASP A 134 14.65 0.10 -1.65
N GLU A 135 15.93 0.05 -2.04
CA GLU A 135 16.51 -1.07 -2.80
C GLU A 135 16.50 -2.39 -2.00
N ASN A 136 16.72 -2.33 -0.69
CA ASN A 136 16.68 -3.53 0.15
C ASN A 136 15.28 -4.13 0.20
N LEU A 137 14.25 -3.28 0.34
CA LEU A 137 12.86 -3.71 0.27
C LEU A 137 12.50 -4.22 -1.12
N THR A 138 13.00 -3.59 -2.19
CA THR A 138 12.82 -4.08 -3.56
C THR A 138 13.33 -5.51 -3.72
N ASN A 139 14.52 -5.80 -3.22
CA ASN A 139 15.12 -7.15 -3.27
C ASN A 139 14.32 -8.13 -2.41
N LYS A 140 13.85 -7.70 -1.23
CA LYS A 140 12.99 -8.51 -0.36
C LYS A 140 11.66 -8.84 -1.04
N PHE A 141 11.00 -7.88 -1.70
CA PHE A 141 9.76 -8.12 -2.46
C PHE A 141 9.96 -9.08 -3.63
N LYS A 142 11.07 -8.95 -4.37
CA LYS A 142 11.41 -9.89 -5.44
C LYS A 142 11.57 -11.33 -4.93
N SER A 143 12.20 -11.50 -3.75
CA SER A 143 12.32 -12.78 -3.09
C SER A 143 10.95 -13.31 -2.63
N LEU A 144 10.22 -12.53 -1.82
CA LEU A 144 8.95 -12.93 -1.22
C LEU A 144 7.91 -13.34 -2.27
N ARG A 145 7.77 -12.59 -3.38
CA ARG A 145 6.78 -12.92 -4.42
C ARG A 145 7.08 -14.20 -5.18
N ASN A 146 8.31 -14.74 -5.06
CA ASN A 146 8.78 -15.94 -5.75
C ASN A 146 9.31 -16.98 -4.76
N TYR A 147 8.44 -17.44 -3.85
CA TYR A 147 8.72 -18.51 -2.87
C TYR A 147 9.89 -18.20 -1.90
N GLY A 148 10.25 -16.94 -1.69
CA GLY A 148 11.40 -16.56 -0.86
C GLY A 148 12.75 -16.86 -1.53
N SER A 149 12.77 -16.97 -2.87
CA SER A 149 13.95 -17.33 -3.63
C SER A 149 14.82 -16.12 -3.93
N SER A 150 16.08 -16.16 -3.51
CA SER A 150 17.11 -15.18 -3.87
C SER A 150 17.79 -15.51 -5.21
N ARG A 151 17.91 -16.79 -5.54
CA ARG A 151 18.36 -17.34 -6.83
C ARG A 151 17.73 -18.72 -7.03
N LYS A 152 17.72 -19.22 -8.25
CA LYS A 152 17.12 -20.51 -8.60
C LYS A 152 17.56 -21.61 -7.63
N TYR A 153 16.60 -22.30 -7.01
CA TYR A 153 16.75 -23.38 -6.02
C TYR A 153 17.27 -22.96 -4.64
N TYR A 154 17.42 -21.65 -4.35
CA TYR A 154 17.83 -21.17 -3.03
C TYR A 154 16.73 -20.29 -2.44
N ASN A 155 15.98 -20.81 -1.46
CA ASN A 155 14.90 -20.15 -0.79
C ASN A 155 15.36 -19.78 0.63
N ASN A 156 15.63 -18.50 0.85
CA ASN A 156 16.15 -18.00 2.12
C ASN A 156 15.04 -17.46 3.02
N ASP A 157 13.84 -17.25 2.47
CA ASP A 157 12.66 -16.71 3.13
C ASP A 157 11.46 -17.63 2.93
N LEU A 158 10.47 -17.52 3.81
CA LEU A 158 9.14 -18.05 3.56
C LEU A 158 8.40 -17.06 2.66
N GLY A 159 8.34 -17.36 1.37
CA GLY A 159 7.71 -16.49 0.40
C GLY A 159 6.39 -17.05 -0.14
N TYR A 160 5.89 -16.38 -1.15
CA TYR A 160 4.59 -16.66 -1.78
C TYR A 160 4.77 -16.97 -3.26
N ASN A 161 3.78 -17.59 -3.87
CA ASN A 161 3.59 -17.51 -5.29
C ASN A 161 2.70 -16.27 -5.59
N SER A 162 3.34 -15.13 -5.80
CA SER A 162 2.68 -13.83 -6.07
C SER A 162 3.36 -13.13 -7.24
N ARG A 163 3.48 -13.85 -8.35
CA ARG A 163 4.02 -13.36 -9.61
C ARG A 163 2.90 -12.75 -10.46
N LEU A 164 3.25 -11.80 -11.30
CA LEU A 164 2.36 -11.28 -12.32
C LEU A 164 2.57 -12.11 -13.60
N ASP A 165 1.49 -12.63 -14.17
CA ASP A 165 1.53 -13.34 -15.45
C ASP A 165 1.88 -12.39 -16.60
N GLU A 166 2.68 -12.87 -17.55
CA GLU A 166 3.15 -12.09 -18.72
C GLU A 166 2.00 -11.48 -19.53
N LEU A 167 0.91 -12.23 -19.72
CA LEU A 167 -0.28 -11.74 -20.40
C LEU A 167 -0.91 -10.55 -19.66
N GLN A 168 -1.05 -10.66 -18.33
CA GLN A 168 -1.60 -9.57 -17.52
C GLN A 168 -0.67 -8.34 -17.57
N ALA A 169 0.64 -8.55 -17.53
CA ALA A 169 1.62 -7.47 -17.67
C ALA A 169 1.51 -6.76 -19.03
N GLY A 170 1.30 -7.52 -20.10
CA GLY A 170 1.07 -6.98 -21.45
C GLY A 170 -0.16 -6.08 -21.53
N PHE A 171 -1.31 -6.54 -21.00
CA PHE A 171 -2.53 -5.75 -20.93
C PHE A 171 -2.37 -4.49 -20.09
N LEU A 172 -1.76 -4.60 -18.91
CA LEU A 172 -1.51 -3.46 -18.04
C LEU A 172 -0.60 -2.43 -18.70
N SER A 173 0.46 -2.86 -19.42
CA SER A 173 1.37 -1.98 -20.15
C SER A 173 0.66 -1.21 -21.26
N ALA A 174 -0.27 -1.85 -21.96
CA ALA A 174 -1.10 -1.18 -22.98
C ALA A 174 -2.04 -0.14 -22.35
N LYS A 175 -2.78 -0.52 -21.30
CA LYS A 175 -3.74 0.34 -20.59
C LYS A 175 -3.07 1.50 -19.83
N LEU A 176 -1.87 1.32 -19.33
CA LEU A 176 -1.13 2.35 -18.57
C LEU A 176 -0.93 3.62 -19.42
N LYS A 177 -0.73 3.46 -20.73
CA LYS A 177 -0.58 4.59 -21.68
C LYS A 177 -1.84 5.45 -21.78
N MET A 178 -3.00 4.86 -21.46
CA MET A 178 -4.33 5.49 -21.54
C MET A 178 -4.86 5.90 -20.17
N LEU A 179 -4.08 5.72 -19.08
CA LEU A 179 -4.57 5.90 -17.71
C LEU A 179 -5.12 7.31 -17.45
N ASN A 180 -4.45 8.34 -17.97
CA ASN A 180 -4.92 9.72 -17.81
C ASN A 180 -6.28 9.95 -18.49
N ASP A 181 -6.46 9.41 -19.69
CA ASP A 181 -7.73 9.53 -20.42
C ASP A 181 -8.84 8.76 -19.68
N ILE A 182 -8.53 7.56 -19.17
CA ILE A 182 -9.47 6.77 -18.37
C ILE A 182 -9.89 7.54 -17.11
N ASN A 183 -8.94 8.16 -16.41
CA ASN A 183 -9.23 8.92 -15.19
C ASN A 183 -10.04 10.19 -15.46
N ASN A 184 -9.83 10.85 -16.61
CA ASN A 184 -10.57 12.05 -16.99
C ASN A 184 -12.03 11.74 -17.42
N HIS A 185 -12.35 10.50 -17.74
CA HIS A 185 -13.71 10.07 -18.13
C HIS A 185 -14.54 9.52 -16.98
N LYS A 186 -13.97 9.35 -15.80
CA LYS A 186 -14.66 8.88 -14.59
C LYS A 186 -14.94 10.00 -13.60
#